data_c4ee8c018ca55771ac0886937f74690c
#
_entry.id   c4ee8c018ca55771ac0886937f74690c
#
_cell.length_a   1.000
_cell.length_b   1.000
_cell.length_c   1.000
_cell.angle_alpha   90.00
_cell.angle_beta   90.00
_cell.angle_gamma   90.00
#
_symmetry.space_group_name_H-M   'P 1'
#
loop_
_entity.id
_entity.type
_entity.pdbx_description
1 polymer ?
#
loop_
_entity_poly.entity_id
_entity_poly.type
_entity_poly.pdbx_seq_one_letter_code
_entity_poly.pdbx_strand_id
1 'polypeptide(L)'
;MPAAVIGGIATHYEVTGDGPPLLMFSPGGFSATLSNWTSLGIYARLRLVDHLARSYTCIMFDRRESGGSGGRVERITWPDYAAQGKGLLDHLGIPRAHLMGGCVGCSAVAVFAASWPDAAASMVLYSPAGGARYRITQQSRFAQHLSYYSERGGAAVVDLAQTSGQVFTKDPRLGPWASVIRADPAFADRYRHQDPAGYQTIVAGMARLLFDRDTVPGPEPEDLLRLQIPALIVPGQDASHATSAARYLEECLPRAQYWDVPVSGQTERTAPARVLEFLASAESQ
;
A
#
# COMPACT_ATOMS: atom_id res chain seq x y z
N MET A 1 -11.64 -17.58 -6.16
CA MET A 1 -10.41 -16.97 -5.66
C MET A 1 -10.53 -16.91 -4.15
N PRO A 2 -9.45 -17.16 -3.39
CA PRO A 2 -9.53 -17.08 -1.94
C PRO A 2 -9.88 -15.67 -1.49
N ALA A 3 -10.82 -15.58 -0.56
CA ALA A 3 -11.23 -14.33 0.06
C ALA A 3 -11.43 -14.55 1.55
N ALA A 4 -10.97 -13.60 2.35
CA ALA A 4 -11.17 -13.57 3.80
C ALA A 4 -12.00 -12.35 4.19
N VAL A 5 -12.70 -12.40 5.31
CA VAL A 5 -13.37 -11.22 5.88
C VAL A 5 -12.48 -10.67 6.99
N ILE A 6 -11.83 -9.55 6.71
CA ILE A 6 -10.89 -8.89 7.63
C ILE A 6 -11.49 -7.56 8.08
N GLY A 7 -11.69 -7.39 9.37
CA GLY A 7 -12.33 -6.18 9.91
C GLY A 7 -13.71 -5.90 9.32
N GLY A 8 -14.45 -6.95 8.89
CA GLY A 8 -15.75 -6.83 8.23
C GLY A 8 -15.68 -6.40 6.76
N ILE A 9 -14.48 -6.45 6.13
CA ILE A 9 -14.26 -6.15 4.71
C ILE A 9 -13.79 -7.42 4.00
N ALA A 10 -14.44 -7.78 2.89
CA ALA A 10 -13.98 -8.86 2.03
C ALA A 10 -12.59 -8.50 1.49
N THR A 11 -11.61 -9.36 1.73
CA THR A 11 -10.22 -9.16 1.29
C THR A 11 -9.85 -10.26 0.32
N HIS A 12 -9.60 -9.88 -0.92
CA HIS A 12 -9.07 -10.75 -1.95
C HIS A 12 -7.56 -10.93 -1.76
N TYR A 13 -7.07 -12.18 -1.77
CA TYR A 13 -5.66 -12.47 -1.59
C TYR A 13 -5.22 -13.68 -2.43
N GLU A 14 -3.92 -13.81 -2.63
CA GLU A 14 -3.27 -14.96 -3.25
C GLU A 14 -2.05 -15.39 -2.43
N VAL A 15 -1.81 -16.68 -2.37
CA VAL A 15 -0.64 -17.28 -1.74
C VAL A 15 0.09 -18.11 -2.79
N THR A 16 1.39 -17.88 -2.95
CA THR A 16 2.23 -18.61 -3.90
C THR A 16 3.62 -18.87 -3.32
N GLY A 17 4.23 -19.97 -3.73
CA GLY A 17 5.53 -20.39 -3.23
C GLY A 17 5.44 -21.23 -1.96
N ASP A 18 6.62 -21.65 -1.48
CA ASP A 18 6.80 -22.47 -0.28
C ASP A 18 8.03 -21.98 0.50
N GLY A 19 7.95 -21.99 1.82
CA GLY A 19 8.99 -21.50 2.73
C GLY A 19 8.47 -20.49 3.75
N PRO A 20 9.37 -19.69 4.40
CA PRO A 20 8.98 -18.68 5.36
C PRO A 20 7.98 -17.69 4.81
N PRO A 21 6.99 -17.22 5.61
CA PRO A 21 5.95 -16.33 5.13
C PRO A 21 6.47 -14.91 4.84
N LEU A 22 6.09 -14.38 3.67
CA LEU A 22 6.37 -13.03 3.21
C LEU A 22 5.05 -12.32 2.86
N LEU A 23 4.57 -11.45 3.75
CA LEU A 23 3.39 -10.63 3.52
C LEU A 23 3.73 -9.42 2.65
N MET A 24 3.03 -9.25 1.53
CA MET A 24 3.37 -8.26 0.51
C MET A 24 2.25 -7.21 0.36
N PHE A 25 2.53 -5.99 0.81
CA PHE A 25 1.64 -4.83 0.66
C PHE A 25 1.80 -4.19 -0.71
N SER A 26 0.78 -4.30 -1.53
CA SER A 26 0.81 -3.99 -2.96
C SER A 26 1.10 -2.52 -3.28
N PRO A 27 1.88 -2.23 -4.34
CA PRO A 27 2.04 -0.87 -4.87
C PRO A 27 0.79 -0.41 -5.62
N GLY A 28 0.68 0.88 -5.94
CA GLY A 28 -0.36 1.39 -6.86
C GLY A 28 -1.27 2.49 -6.32
N GLY A 29 -0.94 3.15 -5.23
CA GLY A 29 -1.74 4.25 -4.67
C GLY A 29 -3.12 3.77 -4.23
N PHE A 30 -4.20 4.42 -4.71
CA PHE A 30 -5.59 4.01 -4.47
C PHE A 30 -6.08 2.91 -5.42
N SER A 31 -5.18 2.24 -6.10
CA SER A 31 -5.44 1.05 -6.91
C SER A 31 -4.38 -0.01 -6.59
N ALA A 32 -4.13 -0.23 -5.30
CA ALA A 32 -3.12 -1.15 -4.79
C ALA A 32 -3.65 -2.59 -4.83
N THR A 33 -3.49 -3.23 -5.98
CA THR A 33 -3.92 -4.61 -6.23
C THR A 33 -2.73 -5.56 -6.20
N LEU A 34 -2.98 -6.81 -5.84
CA LEU A 34 -1.96 -7.86 -5.84
C LEU A 34 -1.31 -8.03 -7.23
N SER A 35 -2.08 -7.86 -8.31
CA SER A 35 -1.58 -7.93 -9.68
C SER A 35 -0.54 -6.85 -10.01
N ASN A 36 -0.49 -5.75 -9.26
CA ASN A 36 0.51 -4.69 -9.47
C ASN A 36 1.96 -5.17 -9.21
N TRP A 37 2.14 -6.22 -8.44
CA TRP A 37 3.46 -6.83 -8.27
C TRP A 37 4.02 -7.44 -9.56
N THR A 38 3.15 -7.81 -10.49
CA THR A 38 3.53 -8.44 -11.77
C THR A 38 3.22 -7.58 -13.00
N SER A 39 2.43 -6.50 -12.87
CA SER A 39 1.97 -5.69 -14.00
C SER A 39 2.39 -4.22 -13.94
N LEU A 40 2.79 -3.69 -12.78
CA LEU A 40 3.01 -2.26 -12.61
C LEU A 40 4.50 -1.89 -12.71
N GLY A 41 4.86 -1.10 -13.71
CA GLY A 41 6.13 -0.38 -13.82
C GLY A 41 7.39 -1.19 -13.49
N ILE A 42 8.14 -0.76 -12.48
CA ILE A 42 9.37 -1.43 -12.06
C ILE A 42 9.09 -2.85 -11.54
N TYR A 43 7.98 -3.08 -10.85
CA TYR A 43 7.65 -4.40 -10.27
C TYR A 43 7.46 -5.45 -11.35
N ALA A 44 6.77 -5.13 -12.45
CA ALA A 44 6.63 -6.00 -13.63
C ALA A 44 7.98 -6.36 -14.24
N ARG A 45 8.87 -5.37 -14.38
CA ARG A 45 10.20 -5.55 -14.96
C ARG A 45 11.13 -6.40 -14.10
N LEU A 46 11.00 -6.33 -12.78
CA LEU A 46 11.87 -7.03 -11.84
C LEU A 46 11.43 -8.48 -11.58
N ARG A 47 10.18 -8.84 -11.85
CA ARG A 47 9.60 -10.16 -11.62
C ARG A 47 9.86 -10.68 -10.20
N LEU A 48 9.73 -9.78 -9.22
CA LEU A 48 10.08 -10.08 -7.82
C LEU A 48 9.34 -11.31 -7.30
N VAL A 49 8.04 -11.42 -7.56
CA VAL A 49 7.22 -12.55 -7.08
C VAL A 49 7.73 -13.87 -7.63
N ASP A 50 8.08 -13.94 -8.93
CA ASP A 50 8.56 -15.17 -9.57
C ASP A 50 9.88 -15.69 -8.95
N HIS A 51 10.71 -14.77 -8.46
CA HIS A 51 11.97 -15.12 -7.82
C HIS A 51 11.78 -15.43 -6.33
N LEU A 52 11.00 -14.61 -5.61
CA LEU A 52 10.79 -14.76 -4.16
C LEU A 52 9.98 -16.02 -3.84
N ALA A 53 8.97 -16.35 -4.64
CA ALA A 53 8.13 -17.54 -4.44
C ALA A 53 8.86 -18.89 -4.56
N ARG A 54 10.13 -18.88 -4.99
CA ARG A 54 10.97 -20.09 -5.01
C ARG A 54 11.51 -20.47 -3.62
N SER A 55 11.50 -19.53 -2.68
CA SER A 55 12.09 -19.70 -1.34
C SER A 55 11.20 -19.18 -0.22
N TYR A 56 10.14 -18.45 -0.54
CA TYR A 56 9.22 -17.84 0.43
C TYR A 56 7.77 -18.10 0.03
N THR A 57 6.91 -18.22 1.02
CA THR A 57 5.46 -18.20 0.85
C THR A 57 5.01 -16.74 0.70
N CYS A 58 4.88 -16.27 -0.53
CA CYS A 58 4.44 -14.92 -0.85
C CYS A 58 2.92 -14.79 -0.67
N ILE A 59 2.50 -13.94 0.27
CA ILE A 59 1.10 -13.65 0.60
C ILE A 59 0.78 -12.26 0.08
N MET A 60 0.08 -12.17 -1.03
CA MET A 60 -0.30 -10.93 -1.69
C MET A 60 -1.79 -10.68 -1.53
N PHE A 61 -2.21 -9.44 -1.42
CA PHE A 61 -3.62 -9.10 -1.30
C PHE A 61 -3.96 -7.77 -1.97
N ASP A 62 -5.20 -7.65 -2.40
CA ASP A 62 -5.77 -6.38 -2.79
C ASP A 62 -6.04 -5.57 -1.52
N ARG A 63 -5.46 -4.37 -1.46
CA ARG A 63 -5.76 -3.47 -0.35
C ARG A 63 -7.26 -3.12 -0.37
N ARG A 64 -7.86 -2.95 0.80
CA ARG A 64 -9.24 -2.47 0.92
C ARG A 64 -9.46 -1.27 -0.04
N GLU A 65 -10.62 -1.14 -0.60
CA GLU A 65 -11.04 -0.19 -1.65
C GLU A 65 -10.34 -0.40 -3.02
N SER A 66 -9.62 -1.50 -3.20
CA SER A 66 -8.90 -1.78 -4.46
C SER A 66 -9.19 -3.19 -4.98
N GLY A 67 -9.16 -3.35 -6.30
CA GLY A 67 -9.27 -4.65 -6.95
C GLY A 67 -10.53 -5.42 -6.58
N GLY A 68 -10.36 -6.67 -6.16
CA GLY A 68 -11.42 -7.56 -5.69
C GLY A 68 -11.74 -7.45 -4.21
N SER A 69 -11.02 -6.58 -3.46
CA SER A 69 -11.36 -6.31 -2.07
C SER A 69 -12.50 -5.30 -1.95
N GLY A 70 -13.33 -5.50 -0.94
CA GLY A 70 -14.41 -4.59 -0.59
C GLY A 70 -13.93 -3.31 0.09
N GLY A 71 -14.88 -2.51 0.55
CA GLY A 71 -14.58 -1.27 1.27
C GLY A 71 -15.79 -0.69 1.98
N ARG A 72 -15.54 0.38 2.72
CA ARG A 72 -16.58 1.19 3.38
C ARG A 72 -16.26 2.67 3.18
N VAL A 73 -17.30 3.51 3.08
CA VAL A 73 -17.13 4.96 3.09
C VAL A 73 -16.85 5.40 4.52
N GLU A 74 -15.58 5.49 4.86
CA GLU A 74 -15.10 5.87 6.19
C GLU A 74 -13.76 6.60 6.07
N ARG A 75 -13.33 7.26 7.14
CA ARG A 75 -12.04 7.93 7.18
C ARG A 75 -10.93 6.90 7.38
N ILE A 76 -10.30 6.50 6.29
CA ILE A 76 -9.23 5.51 6.26
C ILE A 76 -7.90 6.16 6.64
N THR A 77 -7.09 5.42 7.40
CA THR A 77 -5.77 5.82 7.87
C THR A 77 -4.72 4.75 7.53
N TRP A 78 -3.43 5.04 7.73
CA TRP A 78 -2.36 4.04 7.56
C TRP A 78 -2.51 2.85 8.50
N PRO A 79 -2.90 3.01 9.79
CA PRO A 79 -3.25 1.89 10.66
C PRO A 79 -4.34 0.97 10.11
N ASP A 80 -5.36 1.48 9.42
CA ASP A 80 -6.41 0.65 8.81
C ASP A 80 -5.87 -0.25 7.69
N TYR A 81 -4.93 0.26 6.89
CA TYR A 81 -4.25 -0.52 5.86
C TYR A 81 -3.31 -1.58 6.45
N ALA A 82 -2.58 -1.25 7.50
CA ALA A 82 -1.73 -2.19 8.21
C ALA A 82 -2.55 -3.28 8.91
N ALA A 83 -3.68 -2.92 9.53
CA ALA A 83 -4.59 -3.85 10.22
C ALA A 83 -5.20 -4.88 9.25
N GLN A 84 -5.44 -4.52 7.98
CA GLN A 84 -5.88 -5.49 6.99
C GLN A 84 -4.82 -6.60 6.79
N GLY A 85 -3.55 -6.24 6.66
CA GLY A 85 -2.46 -7.21 6.54
C GLY A 85 -2.30 -8.07 7.79
N LYS A 86 -2.41 -7.46 9.00
CA LYS A 86 -2.36 -8.20 10.27
C LYS A 86 -3.51 -9.20 10.37
N GLY A 87 -4.73 -8.76 10.06
CA GLY A 87 -5.90 -9.65 10.08
C GLY A 87 -5.82 -10.77 9.04
N LEU A 88 -5.13 -10.55 7.90
CA LEU A 88 -4.87 -11.61 6.93
C LEU A 88 -3.89 -12.66 7.48
N LEU A 89 -2.82 -12.25 8.16
CA LEU A 89 -1.91 -13.19 8.84
C LEU A 89 -2.66 -13.99 9.91
N ASP A 90 -3.52 -13.35 10.71
CA ASP A 90 -4.33 -14.02 11.73
C ASP A 90 -5.28 -15.03 11.11
N HIS A 91 -5.94 -14.68 10.00
CA HIS A 91 -6.81 -15.58 9.25
C HIS A 91 -6.07 -16.82 8.74
N LEU A 92 -4.82 -16.66 8.33
CA LEU A 92 -3.97 -17.75 7.85
C LEU A 92 -3.24 -18.51 8.97
N GLY A 93 -3.41 -18.11 10.23
CA GLY A 93 -2.74 -18.72 11.39
C GLY A 93 -1.23 -18.46 11.43
N ILE A 94 -0.77 -17.36 10.85
CA ILE A 94 0.65 -17.00 10.75
C ILE A 94 0.99 -15.96 11.83
N PRO A 95 1.70 -16.33 12.89
CA PRO A 95 2.00 -15.41 13.99
C PRO A 95 3.06 -14.37 13.64
N ARG A 96 3.97 -14.67 12.71
CA ARG A 96 5.10 -13.82 12.34
C ARG A 96 5.47 -14.03 10.88
N ALA A 97 5.74 -12.93 10.15
CA ALA A 97 6.11 -12.95 8.75
C ALA A 97 7.19 -11.90 8.43
N HIS A 98 7.96 -12.12 7.38
CA HIS A 98 8.66 -11.04 6.70
C HIS A 98 7.63 -10.13 6.05
N LEU A 99 7.91 -8.83 5.97
CA LEU A 99 7.03 -7.83 5.38
C LEU A 99 7.69 -7.21 4.15
N MET A 100 6.95 -7.05 3.07
CA MET A 100 7.44 -6.32 1.91
C MET A 100 6.40 -5.31 1.46
N GLY A 101 6.82 -4.06 1.26
CA GLY A 101 5.98 -3.00 0.71
C GLY A 101 6.55 -2.47 -0.59
N GLY A 102 5.68 -2.25 -1.58
CA GLY A 102 6.02 -1.52 -2.79
C GLY A 102 5.31 -0.15 -2.81
N CYS A 103 6.00 0.93 -3.18
CA CYS A 103 5.42 2.26 -3.29
C CYS A 103 4.71 2.67 -1.98
N VAL A 104 3.41 2.91 -2.02
CA VAL A 104 2.56 3.21 -0.85
C VAL A 104 2.48 2.05 0.16
N GLY A 105 2.72 0.83 -0.27
CA GLY A 105 2.79 -0.34 0.61
C GLY A 105 3.90 -0.22 1.66
N CYS A 106 4.95 0.55 1.39
CA CYS A 106 6.03 0.81 2.36
C CYS A 106 5.50 1.52 3.63
N SER A 107 4.59 2.47 3.48
CA SER A 107 3.93 3.14 4.62
C SER A 107 3.13 2.16 5.47
N ALA A 108 2.36 1.27 4.85
CA ALA A 108 1.59 0.25 5.55
C ALA A 108 2.49 -0.78 6.27
N VAL A 109 3.62 -1.17 5.65
CA VAL A 109 4.63 -2.04 6.28
C VAL A 109 5.24 -1.37 7.51
N ALA A 110 5.64 -0.11 7.39
CA ALA A 110 6.25 0.62 8.51
C ALA A 110 5.26 0.77 9.69
N VAL A 111 3.98 1.09 9.40
CA VAL A 111 2.92 1.14 10.43
C VAL A 111 2.64 -0.24 11.02
N PHE A 112 2.62 -1.31 10.20
CA PHE A 112 2.47 -2.67 10.70
C PHE A 112 3.57 -3.01 11.71
N ALA A 113 4.83 -2.77 11.34
CA ALA A 113 5.97 -3.06 12.20
C ALA A 113 5.95 -2.25 13.50
N ALA A 114 5.54 -0.97 13.45
CA ALA A 114 5.39 -0.14 14.64
C ALA A 114 4.24 -0.61 15.55
N SER A 115 3.13 -1.11 14.97
CA SER A 115 1.94 -1.53 15.71
C SER A 115 2.05 -2.97 16.26
N TRP A 116 2.72 -3.87 15.53
CA TRP A 116 2.85 -5.29 15.87
C TRP A 116 4.30 -5.78 15.64
N PRO A 117 5.28 -5.27 16.40
CA PRO A 117 6.70 -5.58 16.19
C PRO A 117 7.00 -7.09 16.30
N ASP A 118 6.32 -7.82 17.17
CA ASP A 118 6.52 -9.26 17.34
C ASP A 118 6.02 -10.09 16.14
N ALA A 119 5.09 -9.55 15.34
CA ALA A 119 4.58 -10.18 14.14
C ALA A 119 5.44 -9.90 12.89
N ALA A 120 6.42 -8.99 12.98
CA ALA A 120 7.30 -8.61 11.89
C ALA A 120 8.70 -9.23 12.07
N ALA A 121 9.12 -10.08 11.14
CA ALA A 121 10.46 -10.68 11.15
C ALA A 121 11.52 -9.75 10.56
N SER A 122 11.19 -9.09 9.45
CA SER A 122 11.98 -8.06 8.78
C SER A 122 11.10 -7.22 7.86
N MET A 123 11.64 -6.13 7.33
CA MET A 123 10.93 -5.25 6.39
C MET A 123 11.73 -5.06 5.10
N VAL A 124 11.08 -5.19 3.94
CA VAL A 124 11.62 -4.74 2.65
C VAL A 124 10.78 -3.56 2.17
N LEU A 125 11.38 -2.38 2.11
CA LEU A 125 10.73 -1.12 1.73
C LEU A 125 11.19 -0.73 0.31
N TYR A 126 10.44 -1.21 -0.70
CA TYR A 126 10.84 -1.09 -2.11
C TYR A 126 10.22 0.14 -2.76
N SER A 127 11.05 1.10 -3.18
CA SER A 127 10.65 2.39 -3.76
C SER A 127 9.57 3.10 -2.92
N PRO A 128 9.88 3.52 -1.68
CA PRO A 128 8.90 4.15 -0.81
C PRO A 128 8.26 5.38 -1.45
N ALA A 129 6.94 5.45 -1.45
CA ALA A 129 6.24 6.64 -1.89
C ALA A 129 6.40 7.75 -0.85
N GLY A 130 6.76 8.96 -1.32
CA GLY A 130 6.98 10.12 -0.44
C GLY A 130 7.67 11.26 -1.16
N GLY A 131 7.90 12.32 -0.43
CA GLY A 131 8.45 13.57 -0.92
C GLY A 131 7.38 14.65 -1.14
N ALA A 132 7.80 15.92 -1.14
CA ALA A 132 6.89 17.07 -1.25
C ALA A 132 5.99 16.99 -2.49
N ARG A 133 6.54 16.59 -3.63
CA ARG A 133 5.76 16.49 -4.87
C ARG A 133 4.70 15.39 -4.78
N TYR A 134 5.03 14.26 -4.16
CA TYR A 134 4.07 13.21 -3.90
C TYR A 134 2.91 13.73 -3.05
N ARG A 135 3.19 14.35 -1.90
CA ARG A 135 2.18 14.93 -1.00
C ARG A 135 1.28 15.91 -1.73
N ILE A 136 1.85 16.90 -2.42
CA ILE A 136 1.10 17.93 -3.15
C ILE A 136 0.18 17.29 -4.21
N THR A 137 0.70 16.31 -4.96
CA THR A 137 -0.08 15.60 -5.98
C THR A 137 -1.26 14.84 -5.38
N GLN A 138 -1.06 14.15 -4.24
CA GLN A 138 -2.13 13.43 -3.59
C GLN A 138 -3.19 14.38 -3.01
N GLN A 139 -2.77 15.43 -2.30
CA GLN A 139 -3.71 16.44 -1.78
C GLN A 139 -4.50 17.12 -2.90
N SER A 140 -3.86 17.47 -4.01
CA SER A 140 -4.54 18.04 -5.19
C SER A 140 -5.58 17.07 -5.78
N ARG A 141 -5.26 15.77 -5.82
CA ARG A 141 -6.19 14.74 -6.31
C ARG A 141 -7.45 14.66 -5.43
N PHE A 142 -7.30 14.68 -4.12
CA PHE A 142 -8.43 14.71 -3.19
C PHE A 142 -9.24 16.01 -3.31
N ALA A 143 -8.58 17.15 -3.45
CA ALA A 143 -9.26 18.44 -3.64
C ALA A 143 -10.10 18.46 -4.93
N GLN A 144 -9.57 17.93 -6.03
CA GLN A 144 -10.30 17.81 -7.31
C GLN A 144 -11.51 16.87 -7.17
N HIS A 145 -11.37 15.76 -6.44
CA HIS A 145 -12.51 14.89 -6.15
C HIS A 145 -13.61 15.60 -5.37
N LEU A 146 -13.21 16.30 -4.29
CA LEU A 146 -14.17 17.04 -3.46
C LEU A 146 -14.89 18.14 -4.25
N SER A 147 -14.18 18.86 -5.14
CA SER A 147 -14.81 19.85 -6.03
C SER A 147 -15.87 19.19 -6.92
N TYR A 148 -15.51 18.10 -7.61
CA TYR A 148 -16.43 17.37 -8.47
C TYR A 148 -17.63 16.82 -7.68
N TYR A 149 -17.41 16.23 -6.52
CA TYR A 149 -18.47 15.71 -5.66
C TYR A 149 -19.41 16.84 -5.18
N SER A 150 -18.84 17.98 -4.78
CA SER A 150 -19.62 19.14 -4.34
C SER A 150 -20.52 19.70 -5.44
N GLU A 151 -20.04 19.69 -6.69
CA GLU A 151 -20.77 20.23 -7.84
C GLU A 151 -21.83 19.26 -8.40
N ARG A 152 -21.54 17.94 -8.37
CA ARG A 152 -22.29 16.92 -9.10
C ARG A 152 -22.96 15.86 -8.23
N GLY A 153 -22.53 15.74 -6.96
CA GLY A 153 -23.06 14.77 -6.01
C GLY A 153 -22.57 13.34 -6.22
N GLY A 154 -22.94 12.46 -5.27
CA GLY A 154 -22.53 11.05 -5.26
C GLY A 154 -23.02 10.24 -6.46
N ALA A 155 -24.22 10.55 -6.97
CA ALA A 155 -24.78 9.87 -8.15
C ALA A 155 -23.87 10.05 -9.39
N ALA A 156 -23.37 11.25 -9.65
CA ALA A 156 -22.48 11.51 -10.77
C ALA A 156 -21.12 10.80 -10.64
N VAL A 157 -20.61 10.65 -9.41
CA VAL A 157 -19.40 9.86 -9.14
C VAL A 157 -19.63 8.39 -9.47
N VAL A 158 -20.78 7.83 -9.06
CA VAL A 158 -21.12 6.42 -9.34
C VAL A 158 -21.25 6.20 -10.85
N ASP A 159 -21.97 7.04 -11.56
CA ASP A 159 -22.16 6.94 -13.01
C ASP A 159 -20.81 7.01 -13.75
N LEU A 160 -19.95 7.95 -13.35
CA LEU A 160 -18.61 8.06 -13.89
C LEU A 160 -17.76 6.83 -13.58
N ALA A 161 -17.81 6.30 -12.36
CA ALA A 161 -17.05 5.10 -11.97
C ALA A 161 -17.49 3.86 -12.77
N GLN A 162 -18.78 3.71 -13.03
CA GLN A 162 -19.33 2.58 -13.78
C GLN A 162 -19.03 2.65 -15.29
N THR A 163 -18.86 3.86 -15.85
CA THR A 163 -18.70 4.05 -17.29
C THR A 163 -17.26 4.27 -17.75
N SER A 164 -16.41 4.89 -16.94
CA SER A 164 -15.08 5.32 -17.39
C SER A 164 -14.02 4.20 -17.42
N GLY A 165 -14.16 3.14 -16.63
CA GLY A 165 -13.13 2.11 -16.46
C GLY A 165 -11.82 2.60 -15.81
N GLN A 166 -11.70 3.90 -15.54
CA GLN A 166 -10.48 4.51 -14.97
C GLN A 166 -10.41 4.31 -13.46
N VAL A 167 -9.24 4.57 -12.88
CA VAL A 167 -8.98 4.51 -11.45
C VAL A 167 -8.75 5.92 -10.89
N PHE A 168 -8.95 6.09 -9.58
CA PHE A 168 -8.80 7.39 -8.90
C PHE A 168 -7.43 8.05 -9.14
N THR A 169 -6.36 7.28 -9.27
CA THR A 169 -5.02 7.79 -9.56
C THR A 169 -4.88 8.40 -10.97
N LYS A 170 -5.78 8.07 -11.89
CA LYS A 170 -5.80 8.58 -13.28
C LYS A 170 -6.87 9.64 -13.48
N ASP A 171 -8.05 9.46 -12.88
CA ASP A 171 -9.13 10.42 -12.90
C ASP A 171 -9.57 10.76 -11.47
N PRO A 172 -9.16 11.90 -10.94
CA PRO A 172 -9.51 12.31 -9.57
C PRO A 172 -11.01 12.41 -9.28
N ARG A 173 -11.84 12.61 -10.30
CA ARG A 173 -13.31 12.74 -10.13
C ARG A 173 -13.93 11.46 -9.54
N LEU A 174 -13.28 10.31 -9.73
CA LEU A 174 -13.79 9.00 -9.31
C LEU A 174 -13.78 8.76 -7.80
N GLY A 175 -12.85 9.40 -7.09
CA GLY A 175 -12.66 9.17 -5.65
C GLY A 175 -12.06 7.82 -5.27
N PRO A 176 -11.77 7.63 -3.98
CA PRO A 176 -11.04 6.44 -3.48
C PRO A 176 -11.79 5.12 -3.64
N TRP A 177 -13.11 5.13 -3.72
CA TRP A 177 -13.95 3.92 -3.74
C TRP A 177 -14.37 3.46 -5.15
N ALA A 178 -13.78 3.98 -6.21
CA ALA A 178 -14.17 3.67 -7.59
C ALA A 178 -14.18 2.17 -7.91
N SER A 179 -13.23 1.40 -7.37
CA SER A 179 -13.18 -0.05 -7.57
C SER A 179 -14.36 -0.76 -6.91
N VAL A 180 -14.70 -0.38 -5.69
CA VAL A 180 -15.82 -0.97 -4.94
C VAL A 180 -17.16 -0.58 -5.57
N ILE A 181 -17.31 0.66 -6.01
CA ILE A 181 -18.51 1.12 -6.73
C ILE A 181 -18.79 0.26 -7.98
N ARG A 182 -17.74 -0.13 -8.70
CA ARG A 182 -17.88 -0.99 -9.88
C ARG A 182 -18.20 -2.44 -9.53
N ALA A 183 -17.61 -2.94 -8.46
CA ALA A 183 -17.69 -4.35 -8.10
C ALA A 183 -18.95 -4.71 -7.29
N ASP A 184 -19.51 -3.76 -6.53
CA ASP A 184 -20.63 -3.98 -5.61
C ASP A 184 -21.77 -2.99 -5.89
N PRO A 185 -22.86 -3.45 -6.57
CA PRO A 185 -24.04 -2.62 -6.84
C PRO A 185 -24.71 -2.09 -5.58
N ALA A 186 -24.71 -2.86 -4.48
CA ALA A 186 -25.32 -2.43 -3.22
C ALA A 186 -24.48 -1.33 -2.55
N PHE A 187 -23.15 -1.42 -2.66
CA PHE A 187 -22.25 -0.34 -2.25
C PHE A 187 -22.47 0.91 -3.09
N ALA A 188 -22.57 0.76 -4.42
CA ALA A 188 -22.81 1.88 -5.34
C ALA A 188 -24.14 2.60 -5.02
N ASP A 189 -25.19 1.85 -4.72
CA ASP A 189 -26.46 2.43 -4.30
C ASP A 189 -26.35 3.22 -2.99
N ARG A 190 -25.74 2.65 -1.95
CA ARG A 190 -25.47 3.37 -0.69
C ARG A 190 -24.60 4.61 -0.90
N TYR A 191 -23.60 4.53 -1.79
CA TYR A 191 -22.72 5.65 -2.11
C TYR A 191 -23.47 6.82 -2.76
N ARG A 192 -24.45 6.55 -3.64
CA ARG A 192 -25.33 7.59 -4.25
C ARG A 192 -26.05 8.44 -3.20
N HIS A 193 -26.41 7.83 -2.07
CA HIS A 193 -27.24 8.43 -1.03
C HIS A 193 -26.43 8.87 0.21
N GLN A 194 -25.11 8.98 0.12
CA GLN A 194 -24.27 9.50 1.21
C GLN A 194 -24.68 10.93 1.58
N ASP A 195 -24.70 11.21 2.88
CA ASP A 195 -24.81 12.60 3.36
C ASP A 195 -23.64 13.43 2.82
N PRO A 196 -23.90 14.51 2.05
CA PRO A 196 -22.82 15.26 1.41
C PRO A 196 -21.83 15.89 2.38
N ALA A 197 -22.27 16.40 3.51
CA ALA A 197 -21.41 17.06 4.49
C ALA A 197 -20.52 16.04 5.22
N GLY A 198 -21.11 14.90 5.63
CA GLY A 198 -20.37 13.79 6.24
C GLY A 198 -19.34 13.21 5.28
N TYR A 199 -19.73 12.99 4.01
CA TYR A 199 -18.82 12.50 2.99
C TYR A 199 -17.61 13.42 2.77
N GLN A 200 -17.84 14.73 2.62
CA GLN A 200 -16.77 15.72 2.44
C GLN A 200 -15.82 15.73 3.67
N THR A 201 -16.37 15.63 4.87
CA THR A 201 -15.58 15.54 6.11
C THR A 201 -14.70 14.30 6.12
N ILE A 202 -15.22 13.14 5.72
CA ILE A 202 -14.48 11.87 5.61
C ILE A 202 -13.32 12.03 4.63
N VAL A 203 -13.59 12.48 3.41
CA VAL A 203 -12.58 12.56 2.34
C VAL A 203 -11.51 13.60 2.64
N ALA A 204 -11.90 14.78 3.15
CA ALA A 204 -10.94 15.79 3.58
C ALA A 204 -10.06 15.30 4.75
N GLY A 205 -10.64 14.54 5.69
CA GLY A 205 -9.92 13.89 6.77
C GLY A 205 -8.90 12.86 6.27
N MET A 206 -9.28 12.03 5.31
CA MET A 206 -8.35 11.08 4.67
C MET A 206 -7.16 11.79 4.01
N ALA A 207 -7.39 12.83 3.23
CA ALA A 207 -6.33 13.59 2.57
C ALA A 207 -5.29 14.13 3.56
N ARG A 208 -5.76 14.66 4.70
CA ARG A 208 -4.88 15.20 5.75
C ARG A 208 -4.08 14.13 6.48
N LEU A 209 -4.71 12.98 6.77
CA LEU A 209 -4.07 11.92 7.57
C LEU A 209 -3.14 11.03 6.74
N LEU A 210 -3.49 10.81 5.46
CA LEU A 210 -2.68 9.95 4.59
C LEU A 210 -1.50 10.71 3.94
N PHE A 211 -1.57 12.04 3.86
CA PHE A 211 -0.56 12.87 3.17
C PHE A 211 -0.23 14.12 3.99
N ASP A 212 0.20 13.91 5.21
CA ASP A 212 0.46 14.95 6.21
C ASP A 212 1.88 15.54 6.15
N ARG A 213 2.83 14.87 5.49
CA ARG A 213 4.26 15.21 5.53
C ARG A 213 4.97 15.06 4.19
N ASP A 214 6.14 15.70 4.06
CA ASP A 214 6.99 15.67 2.86
C ASP A 214 7.98 14.48 2.85
N THR A 215 7.93 13.62 3.83
CA THR A 215 8.70 12.38 3.92
C THR A 215 7.85 11.19 3.49
N VAL A 216 8.15 9.98 3.93
CA VAL A 216 7.26 8.82 3.78
C VAL A 216 6.12 8.99 4.78
N PRO A 217 4.85 8.99 4.34
CA PRO A 217 3.73 9.01 5.29
C PRO A 217 3.62 7.66 6.02
N GLY A 218 3.09 7.68 7.23
CA GLY A 218 2.93 6.47 8.04
C GLY A 218 3.17 6.73 9.51
N PRO A 219 4.04 5.95 10.18
CA PRO A 219 4.32 6.13 11.61
C PRO A 219 5.10 7.41 11.87
N GLU A 220 5.05 7.88 13.10
CA GLU A 220 5.86 9.01 13.53
C GLU A 220 7.35 8.63 13.55
N PRO A 221 8.27 9.61 13.37
CA PRO A 221 9.71 9.34 13.43
C PRO A 221 10.14 8.62 14.71
N GLU A 222 9.54 9.00 15.84
CA GLU A 222 9.81 8.41 17.15
C GLU A 222 9.44 6.92 17.22
N ASP A 223 8.42 6.49 16.50
CA ASP A 223 8.04 5.08 16.42
C ASP A 223 9.03 4.31 15.55
N LEU A 224 9.49 4.89 14.44
CA LEU A 224 10.51 4.30 13.57
C LEU A 224 11.86 4.14 14.31
N LEU A 225 12.28 5.15 15.08
CA LEU A 225 13.53 5.14 15.86
C LEU A 225 13.57 4.04 16.94
N ARG A 226 12.42 3.56 17.39
CA ARG A 226 12.32 2.47 18.38
C ARG A 226 12.36 1.07 17.75
N LEU A 227 12.13 0.96 16.44
CA LEU A 227 12.04 -0.34 15.77
C LEU A 227 13.39 -1.04 15.71
N GLN A 228 13.47 -2.24 16.32
CA GLN A 228 14.65 -3.10 16.25
C GLN A 228 14.52 -4.20 15.18
N ILE A 229 13.65 -4.00 14.21
CA ILE A 229 13.37 -4.95 13.12
C ILE A 229 14.33 -4.65 11.96
N PRO A 230 15.05 -5.67 11.43
CA PRO A 230 15.89 -5.48 10.25
C PRO A 230 15.08 -4.93 9.07
N ALA A 231 15.62 -3.94 8.38
CA ALA A 231 14.96 -3.30 7.25
C ALA A 231 15.90 -3.17 6.05
N LEU A 232 15.44 -3.57 4.86
CA LEU A 232 16.08 -3.26 3.59
C LEU A 232 15.31 -2.12 2.92
N ILE A 233 16.02 -1.03 2.59
CA ILE A 233 15.45 0.11 1.88
C ILE A 233 16.01 0.15 0.46
N VAL A 234 15.11 0.09 -0.53
CA VAL A 234 15.46 0.19 -1.95
C VAL A 234 14.90 1.50 -2.50
N PRO A 235 15.74 2.46 -2.93
CA PRO A 235 15.26 3.77 -3.35
C PRO A 235 14.50 3.75 -4.68
N GLY A 236 13.52 4.65 -4.81
CA GLY A 236 13.00 5.14 -6.07
C GLY A 236 13.68 6.45 -6.48
N GLN A 237 13.41 6.92 -7.71
CA GLN A 237 14.04 8.14 -8.27
C GLN A 237 13.07 8.92 -9.17
N ASP A 238 11.79 8.97 -8.81
CA ASP A 238 10.79 9.72 -9.57
C ASP A 238 9.98 10.68 -8.67
N ALA A 239 9.00 11.35 -9.27
CA ALA A 239 8.19 12.35 -8.58
C ALA A 239 7.33 11.83 -7.41
N SER A 240 7.05 10.53 -7.38
CA SER A 240 6.27 9.87 -6.32
C SER A 240 7.15 9.09 -5.34
N HIS A 241 8.37 8.80 -5.74
CA HIS A 241 9.34 7.98 -5.00
C HIS A 241 10.66 8.75 -4.89
N ALA A 242 10.62 9.89 -4.17
CA ALA A 242 11.79 10.73 -4.00
C ALA A 242 12.89 9.98 -3.22
N THR A 243 14.14 10.13 -3.66
CA THR A 243 15.30 9.54 -2.95
C THR A 243 15.36 10.01 -1.50
N SER A 244 14.97 11.27 -1.21
CA SER A 244 14.87 11.80 0.16
C SER A 244 13.87 11.03 1.04
N ALA A 245 12.81 10.46 0.48
CA ALA A 245 11.87 9.64 1.22
C ALA A 245 12.52 8.31 1.67
N ALA A 246 13.33 7.69 0.80
CA ALA A 246 14.08 6.48 1.16
C ALA A 246 15.19 6.79 2.18
N ARG A 247 15.89 7.92 2.04
CA ARG A 247 16.92 8.38 3.00
C ARG A 247 16.32 8.69 4.38
N TYR A 248 15.15 9.30 4.43
CA TYR A 248 14.42 9.51 5.69
C TYR A 248 14.18 8.20 6.45
N LEU A 249 13.77 7.12 5.75
CA LEU A 249 13.60 5.82 6.39
C LEU A 249 14.92 5.23 6.88
N GLU A 250 16.01 5.40 6.12
CA GLU A 250 17.36 5.00 6.53
C GLU A 250 17.79 5.70 7.81
N GLU A 251 17.56 7.00 7.91
CA GLU A 251 17.91 7.82 9.09
C GLU A 251 17.08 7.45 10.33
N CYS A 252 15.80 7.07 10.13
CA CYS A 252 14.90 6.77 11.25
C CYS A 252 14.97 5.31 11.72
N LEU A 253 15.35 4.36 10.89
CA LEU A 253 15.33 2.92 11.23
C LEU A 253 16.71 2.45 11.73
N PRO A 254 16.86 2.08 13.01
CA PRO A 254 18.17 1.76 13.60
C PRO A 254 18.89 0.56 12.96
N ARG A 255 18.13 -0.37 12.35
CA ARG A 255 18.66 -1.57 11.69
C ARG A 255 18.41 -1.55 10.18
N ALA A 256 18.46 -0.36 9.57
CA ALA A 256 18.32 -0.19 8.14
C ALA A 256 19.58 -0.59 7.37
N GLN A 257 19.35 -1.25 6.24
CA GLN A 257 20.32 -1.44 5.16
C GLN A 257 19.80 -0.69 3.94
N TYR A 258 20.48 0.37 3.54
CA TYR A 258 20.13 1.10 2.33
C TYR A 258 20.88 0.51 1.13
N TRP A 259 20.13 0.08 0.11
CA TRP A 259 20.73 -0.39 -1.12
C TRP A 259 20.97 0.78 -2.08
N ASP A 260 22.15 1.38 -2.02
CA ASP A 260 22.52 2.57 -2.79
C ASP A 260 22.79 2.23 -4.27
N VAL A 261 21.73 1.82 -4.97
CA VAL A 261 21.76 1.47 -6.39
C VAL A 261 20.71 2.27 -7.13
N PRO A 262 21.07 2.98 -8.22
CA PRO A 262 20.12 3.73 -9.02
C PRO A 262 19.07 2.79 -9.65
N VAL A 263 17.88 3.32 -9.95
CA VAL A 263 16.76 2.53 -10.53
C VAL A 263 17.18 1.79 -11.82
N SER A 264 18.11 2.36 -12.60
CA SER A 264 18.67 1.69 -13.78
C SER A 264 19.47 0.43 -13.46
N GLY A 265 20.11 0.37 -12.29
CA GLY A 265 20.84 -0.80 -11.80
C GLY A 265 19.96 -1.84 -11.09
N GLN A 266 18.72 -1.50 -10.79
CA GLN A 266 17.72 -2.42 -10.23
C GLN A 266 17.11 -3.24 -11.38
N THR A 267 17.67 -4.39 -11.65
CA THR A 267 17.30 -5.29 -12.75
C THR A 267 16.63 -6.56 -12.20
N GLU A 268 16.03 -7.37 -13.09
CA GLU A 268 15.49 -8.69 -12.74
C GLU A 268 16.54 -9.62 -12.09
N ARG A 269 17.83 -9.43 -12.40
CA ARG A 269 18.91 -10.19 -11.80
C ARG A 269 19.35 -9.64 -10.44
N THR A 270 19.49 -8.34 -10.31
CA THR A 270 20.12 -7.72 -9.13
C THR A 270 19.13 -7.49 -8.00
N ALA A 271 17.91 -7.07 -8.28
CA ALA A 271 16.94 -6.71 -7.25
C ALA A 271 16.39 -7.93 -6.49
N PRO A 272 15.91 -8.99 -7.16
CA PRO A 272 15.48 -10.19 -6.43
C PRO A 272 16.62 -10.82 -5.64
N ALA A 273 17.85 -10.89 -6.18
CA ALA A 273 19.01 -11.43 -5.49
C ALA A 273 19.31 -10.65 -4.20
N ARG A 274 19.25 -9.32 -4.24
CA ARG A 274 19.48 -8.46 -3.06
C ARG A 274 18.38 -8.65 -1.99
N VAL A 275 17.13 -8.76 -2.42
CA VAL A 275 16.01 -9.00 -1.49
C VAL A 275 16.16 -10.39 -0.84
N LEU A 276 16.44 -11.44 -1.61
CA LEU A 276 16.65 -12.81 -1.08
C LEU A 276 17.82 -12.86 -0.09
N GLU A 277 18.95 -12.25 -0.42
CA GLU A 277 20.13 -12.15 0.47
C GLU A 277 19.75 -11.51 1.81
N PHE A 278 19.01 -10.39 1.77
CA PHE A 278 18.58 -9.71 2.97
C PHE A 278 17.63 -10.57 3.83
N LEU A 279 16.59 -11.16 3.20
CA LEU A 279 15.62 -11.99 3.90
C LEU A 279 16.29 -13.18 4.59
N ALA A 280 17.18 -13.89 3.90
CA ALA A 280 17.94 -15.01 4.47
C ALA A 280 18.85 -14.57 5.63
N SER A 281 19.48 -13.38 5.53
CA SER A 281 20.28 -12.84 6.63
C SER A 281 19.45 -12.47 7.87
N ALA A 282 18.21 -12.05 7.67
CA ALA A 282 17.30 -11.68 8.75
C ALA A 282 16.73 -12.91 9.51
N GLU A 283 16.65 -14.08 8.86
CA GLU A 283 16.27 -15.34 9.51
C GLU A 283 17.34 -15.87 10.47
N SER A 284 18.59 -15.51 10.22
CA SER A 284 19.75 -16.01 10.99
C SER A 284 20.03 -15.17 12.25
N GLN A 285 19.26 -14.12 12.52
CA GLN A 285 19.40 -13.20 13.66
C GLN A 285 18.28 -13.39 14.69
#